data_0fbfc38036b75e177201989f802705a6
#
_entry.id   0fbfc38036b75e177201989f802705a6
#
_cell.length_a   1.000
_cell.length_b   1.000
_cell.length_c   1.000
_cell.angle_alpha   90.00
_cell.angle_beta   90.00
_cell.angle_gamma   90.00
#
_symmetry.space_group_name_H-M   'P 1'
#
loop_
_entity.id
_entity.type
_entity.pdbx_description
1 polymer ?
#
loop_
_entity_poly.entity_id
_entity_poly.type
_entity_poly.pdbx_seq_one_letter_code
_entity_poly.pdbx_strand_id
1 'polypeptide(L)'
;MLEKIKLFILSVIIAIVLCWMSKIYAEEPQTLSTCREAEMEDINLLAAVAEREAGNQGEDGMRYVISTVLNRVRDKRFPDNVHDVIYQPNQFSVVKTKAFQTAVSQPRGDCIDAVLLELKEQINTEVLYFNGGGYPSYGTPLFKYKDHYFSK
;
A
#
# COMPACT_ATOMS: atom_id res chain seq x y z
N MET A 1 5.75 -8.40 63.65
CA MET A 1 4.56 -8.95 62.96
C MET A 1 3.97 -7.96 61.94
N LEU A 2 3.80 -6.73 62.29
CA LEU A 2 3.20 -5.67 61.44
C LEU A 2 4.01 -5.40 60.15
N GLU A 3 5.32 -5.37 60.20
CA GLU A 3 6.18 -5.13 59.00
C GLU A 3 6.11 -6.28 57.98
N LYS A 4 5.99 -7.53 58.40
CA LYS A 4 5.81 -8.67 57.48
C LYS A 4 4.46 -8.62 56.76
N ILE A 5 3.42 -8.12 57.44
CA ILE A 5 2.09 -7.97 56.87
C ILE A 5 2.11 -6.84 55.81
N LYS A 6 2.80 -5.71 56.09
CA LYS A 6 2.94 -4.60 55.11
C LYS A 6 3.67 -5.05 53.84
N LEU A 7 4.78 -5.81 54.00
CA LEU A 7 5.53 -6.34 52.86
C LEU A 7 4.70 -7.33 52.02
N PHE A 8 3.89 -8.17 52.68
CA PHE A 8 3.00 -9.09 51.99
C PHE A 8 1.91 -8.34 51.21
N ILE A 9 1.27 -7.34 51.80
CA ILE A 9 0.25 -6.50 51.13
C ILE A 9 0.88 -5.77 49.94
N LEU A 10 2.08 -5.21 50.07
CA LEU A 10 2.79 -4.53 49.02
C LEU A 10 3.10 -5.48 47.84
N SER A 11 3.52 -6.71 48.12
CA SER A 11 3.80 -7.71 47.06
C SER A 11 2.54 -8.13 46.29
N VAL A 12 1.40 -8.23 46.97
CA VAL A 12 0.12 -8.55 46.32
C VAL A 12 -0.35 -7.37 45.44
N ILE A 13 -0.21 -6.13 45.93
CA ILE A 13 -0.56 -4.93 45.12
C ILE A 13 0.32 -4.87 43.88
N ILE A 14 1.63 -5.10 43.99
CA ILE A 14 2.55 -5.12 42.84
C ILE A 14 2.14 -6.20 41.83
N ALA A 15 1.83 -7.42 42.30
CA ALA A 15 1.37 -8.49 41.42
C ALA A 15 0.05 -8.17 40.68
N ILE A 16 -0.89 -7.52 41.37
CA ILE A 16 -2.15 -7.06 40.75
C ILE A 16 -1.87 -5.99 39.70
N VAL A 17 -1.02 -5.01 40.01
CA VAL A 17 -0.67 -3.93 39.06
C VAL A 17 0.04 -4.50 37.84
N LEU A 18 1.00 -5.43 38.02
CA LEU A 18 1.70 -6.09 36.90
C LEU A 18 0.73 -6.93 36.05
N CYS A 19 -0.21 -7.63 36.68
CA CYS A 19 -1.24 -8.39 35.97
C CYS A 19 -2.21 -7.46 35.19
N TRP A 20 -2.55 -6.30 35.75
CA TRP A 20 -3.34 -5.27 35.06
C TRP A 20 -2.57 -4.65 33.90
N MET A 21 -1.31 -4.31 34.09
CA MET A 21 -0.46 -3.76 33.04
C MET A 21 -0.25 -4.78 31.92
N SER A 22 -0.05 -6.06 32.21
CA SER A 22 0.08 -7.09 31.18
C SER A 22 -1.19 -7.24 30.32
N LYS A 23 -2.37 -7.03 30.89
CA LYS A 23 -3.63 -7.01 30.11
C LYS A 23 -3.77 -5.77 29.23
N ILE A 24 -3.32 -4.61 29.70
CA ILE A 24 -3.33 -3.36 28.92
C ILE A 24 -2.35 -3.42 27.76
N TYR A 25 -1.20 -4.06 27.93
CA TYR A 25 -0.19 -4.22 26.86
C TYR A 25 -0.42 -5.44 25.95
N ALA A 26 -1.31 -6.37 26.32
CA ALA A 26 -1.57 -7.59 25.54
C ALA A 26 -2.71 -7.45 24.52
N GLU A 27 -3.49 -6.39 24.57
CA GLU A 27 -4.56 -6.08 23.61
C GLU A 27 -4.20 -4.82 22.81
N GLU A 28 -3.26 -4.94 21.84
CA GLU A 28 -3.45 -4.13 20.64
C GLU A 28 -4.77 -4.63 20.01
N PRO A 29 -5.74 -3.73 19.79
CA PRO A 29 -7.02 -4.18 19.25
C PRO A 29 -6.76 -4.88 17.91
N GLN A 30 -7.20 -6.11 17.76
CA GLN A 30 -7.06 -6.92 16.53
C GLN A 30 -7.48 -6.14 15.28
N THR A 31 -8.42 -5.21 15.42
CA THR A 31 -8.84 -4.28 14.37
C THR A 31 -7.72 -3.38 13.88
N LEU A 32 -6.84 -2.87 14.76
CA LEU A 32 -5.74 -1.99 14.36
C LEU A 32 -4.61 -2.75 13.66
N SER A 33 -4.30 -3.98 14.10
CA SER A 33 -3.32 -4.84 13.41
C SER A 33 -3.83 -5.24 12.03
N THR A 34 -5.10 -5.61 11.91
CA THR A 34 -5.72 -5.99 10.63
C THR A 34 -5.77 -4.82 9.65
N CYS A 35 -6.11 -3.60 10.10
CA CYS A 35 -6.07 -2.40 9.25
C CYS A 35 -4.65 -2.10 8.77
N ARG A 36 -3.65 -2.21 9.64
CA ARG A 36 -2.23 -1.99 9.30
C ARG A 36 -1.71 -3.04 8.30
N GLU A 37 -2.12 -4.29 8.45
CA GLU A 37 -1.77 -5.37 7.51
C GLU A 37 -2.38 -5.11 6.12
N ALA A 38 -3.65 -4.70 6.04
CA ALA A 38 -4.30 -4.36 4.79
C ALA A 38 -3.65 -3.14 4.10
N GLU A 39 -3.31 -2.08 4.86
CA GLU A 39 -2.60 -0.92 4.33
C GLU A 39 -1.21 -1.31 3.79
N MET A 40 -0.49 -2.20 4.47
CA MET A 40 0.83 -2.68 4.03
C MET A 40 0.73 -3.55 2.78
N GLU A 41 -0.32 -4.37 2.66
CA GLU A 41 -0.59 -5.16 1.46
C GLU A 41 -0.82 -4.26 0.25
N ASP A 42 -1.64 -3.23 0.37
CA ASP A 42 -1.89 -2.24 -0.69
C ASP A 42 -0.60 -1.52 -1.11
N ILE A 43 0.24 -1.11 -0.15
CA ILE A 43 1.54 -0.49 -0.44
C ILE A 43 2.43 -1.44 -1.24
N ASN A 44 2.52 -2.71 -0.84
CA ASN A 44 3.35 -3.71 -1.53
C ASN A 44 2.83 -3.99 -2.95
N LEU A 45 1.52 -4.05 -3.14
CA LEU A 45 0.90 -4.23 -4.46
C LEU A 45 1.18 -3.03 -5.37
N LEU A 46 1.02 -1.81 -4.88
CA LEU A 46 1.33 -0.58 -5.62
C LEU A 46 2.81 -0.51 -6.01
N ALA A 47 3.72 -0.83 -5.07
CA ALA A 47 5.15 -0.87 -5.32
C ALA A 47 5.52 -1.92 -6.39
N ALA A 48 4.92 -3.11 -6.33
CA ALA A 48 5.16 -4.17 -7.29
C ALA A 48 4.67 -3.81 -8.70
N VAL A 49 3.49 -3.21 -8.83
CA VAL A 49 3.00 -2.71 -10.13
C VAL A 49 3.92 -1.63 -10.67
N ALA A 50 4.29 -0.64 -9.86
CA ALA A 50 5.19 0.43 -10.24
C ALA A 50 6.55 -0.10 -10.71
N GLU A 51 7.13 -1.08 -9.99
CA GLU A 51 8.37 -1.74 -10.37
C GLU A 51 8.25 -2.43 -11.74
N ARG A 52 7.18 -3.19 -11.93
CA ARG A 52 7.04 -4.04 -13.13
C ARG A 52 6.64 -3.27 -14.38
N GLU A 53 5.89 -2.18 -14.22
CA GLU A 53 5.44 -1.35 -15.34
C GLU A 53 6.39 -0.19 -15.64
N ALA A 54 6.98 0.43 -14.62
CA ALA A 54 7.74 1.66 -14.76
C ALA A 54 9.09 1.70 -13.99
N GLY A 55 9.62 0.58 -13.53
CA GLY A 55 10.85 0.54 -12.73
C GLY A 55 12.09 1.09 -13.41
N ASN A 56 12.10 1.23 -14.74
CA ASN A 56 13.13 1.88 -15.53
C ASN A 56 12.79 3.34 -15.91
N GLN A 57 11.62 3.84 -15.54
CA GLN A 57 11.13 5.18 -15.90
C GLN A 57 11.50 6.25 -14.86
N GLY A 58 12.13 5.86 -13.74
CA GLY A 58 12.45 6.73 -12.61
C GLY A 58 11.23 6.99 -11.72
N GLU A 59 11.42 7.80 -10.66
CA GLU A 59 10.42 8.05 -9.62
C GLU A 59 9.10 8.56 -10.17
N ASP A 60 9.12 9.62 -10.99
CA ASP A 60 7.88 10.17 -11.57
C ASP A 60 7.14 9.16 -12.45
N GLY A 61 7.88 8.33 -13.22
CA GLY A 61 7.27 7.27 -14.03
C GLY A 61 6.54 6.24 -13.17
N MET A 62 7.14 5.83 -12.07
CA MET A 62 6.52 4.94 -11.08
C MET A 62 5.29 5.61 -10.45
N ARG A 63 5.40 6.88 -10.04
CA ARG A 63 4.30 7.65 -9.46
C ARG A 63 3.11 7.80 -10.41
N TYR A 64 3.32 8.03 -11.72
CA TYR A 64 2.22 8.06 -12.70
C TYR A 64 1.49 6.72 -12.81
N VAL A 65 2.20 5.59 -12.73
CA VAL A 65 1.56 4.27 -12.69
C VAL A 65 0.74 4.09 -11.41
N ILE A 66 1.28 4.49 -10.25
CA ILE A 66 0.56 4.47 -8.96
C ILE A 66 -0.66 5.39 -9.02
N SER A 67 -0.52 6.63 -9.54
CA SER A 67 -1.64 7.56 -9.79
C SER A 67 -2.76 6.90 -10.59
N THR A 68 -2.40 6.13 -11.63
CA THR A 68 -3.40 5.43 -12.44
C THR A 68 -4.23 4.45 -11.60
N VAL A 69 -3.58 3.66 -10.73
CA VAL A 69 -4.29 2.72 -9.84
C VAL A 69 -5.17 3.49 -8.85
N LEU A 70 -4.63 4.50 -8.18
CA LEU A 70 -5.35 5.27 -7.16
C LEU A 70 -6.54 6.05 -7.75
N ASN A 71 -6.41 6.59 -8.97
CA ASN A 71 -7.51 7.26 -9.66
C ASN A 71 -8.61 6.27 -10.05
N ARG A 72 -8.25 5.07 -10.50
CA ARG A 72 -9.23 4.02 -10.79
C ARG A 72 -10.02 3.62 -9.55
N VAL A 73 -9.38 3.44 -8.40
CA VAL A 73 -10.06 3.16 -7.12
C VAL A 73 -11.13 4.21 -6.79
N ARG A 74 -10.91 5.48 -7.17
CA ARG A 74 -11.86 6.59 -6.94
C ARG A 74 -12.92 6.73 -8.02
N ASP A 75 -12.72 6.12 -9.18
CA ASP A 75 -13.62 6.24 -10.33
C ASP A 75 -14.61 5.08 -10.36
N LYS A 76 -15.90 5.39 -10.35
CA LYS A 76 -17.02 4.43 -10.29
C LYS A 76 -17.06 3.39 -11.42
N ARG A 77 -16.24 3.57 -12.47
CA ARG A 77 -16.09 2.61 -13.58
C ARG A 77 -15.20 1.43 -13.26
N PHE A 78 -14.44 1.51 -12.15
CA PHE A 78 -13.46 0.53 -11.72
C PHE A 78 -13.81 0.00 -10.33
N PRO A 79 -13.15 -1.10 -9.87
CA PRO A 79 -13.24 -1.56 -8.50
C PRO A 79 -12.81 -0.47 -7.49
N ASP A 80 -13.35 -0.53 -6.29
CA ASP A 80 -13.17 0.46 -5.23
C ASP A 80 -12.02 0.17 -4.26
N ASN A 81 -11.13 -0.77 -4.62
CA ASN A 81 -9.95 -1.13 -3.83
C ASN A 81 -8.73 -1.42 -4.72
N VAL A 82 -7.54 -1.30 -4.15
CA VAL A 82 -6.25 -1.44 -4.85
C VAL A 82 -6.09 -2.84 -5.43
N HIS A 83 -6.36 -3.87 -4.63
CA HIS A 83 -6.22 -5.26 -5.04
C HIS A 83 -7.01 -5.54 -6.31
N ASP A 84 -8.31 -5.26 -6.31
CA ASP A 84 -9.20 -5.61 -7.43
C ASP A 84 -8.93 -4.76 -8.68
N VAL A 85 -8.46 -3.51 -8.54
CA VAL A 85 -7.98 -2.69 -9.66
C VAL A 85 -6.75 -3.32 -10.30
N ILE A 86 -5.79 -3.78 -9.50
CA ILE A 86 -4.53 -4.37 -10.01
C ILE A 86 -4.79 -5.73 -10.66
N TYR A 87 -5.64 -6.58 -10.07
CA TYR A 87 -5.94 -7.91 -10.58
C TYR A 87 -7.10 -7.94 -11.60
N GLN A 88 -7.66 -6.78 -11.95
CA GLN A 88 -8.73 -6.70 -12.97
C GLN A 88 -8.25 -7.34 -14.29
N PRO A 89 -9.05 -8.22 -14.90
CA PRO A 89 -8.68 -8.92 -16.12
C PRO A 89 -8.22 -7.97 -17.23
N ASN A 90 -7.06 -8.28 -17.84
CA ASN A 90 -6.47 -7.57 -18.97
C ASN A 90 -6.00 -6.11 -18.69
N GLN A 91 -5.91 -5.70 -17.43
CA GLN A 91 -5.39 -4.36 -17.09
C GLN A 91 -3.87 -4.38 -16.91
N PHE A 92 -3.35 -5.19 -16.02
CA PHE A 92 -1.91 -5.33 -15.77
C PHE A 92 -1.45 -6.75 -16.12
N SER A 93 -0.78 -6.93 -17.24
CA SER A 93 -0.32 -8.25 -17.69
C SER A 93 0.73 -8.87 -16.76
N VAL A 94 1.45 -8.01 -16.05
CA VAL A 94 2.55 -8.38 -15.14
C VAL A 94 2.10 -9.20 -13.93
N VAL A 95 0.85 -9.08 -13.47
CA VAL A 95 0.34 -9.73 -12.24
C VAL A 95 0.42 -11.26 -12.27
N LYS A 96 0.42 -11.87 -13.46
CA LYS A 96 0.52 -13.31 -13.64
C LYS A 96 1.95 -13.84 -13.60
N THR A 97 2.95 -12.98 -13.47
CA THR A 97 4.37 -13.36 -13.52
C THR A 97 4.93 -13.67 -12.14
N LYS A 98 5.91 -14.61 -12.08
CA LYS A 98 6.66 -14.85 -10.84
C LYS A 98 7.41 -13.58 -10.36
N ALA A 99 7.89 -12.77 -11.31
CA ALA A 99 8.57 -11.54 -10.98
C ALA A 99 7.69 -10.53 -10.25
N PHE A 100 6.40 -10.44 -10.60
CA PHE A 100 5.44 -9.64 -9.86
C PHE A 100 5.21 -10.18 -8.44
N GLN A 101 5.01 -11.50 -8.29
CA GLN A 101 4.82 -12.11 -6.96
C GLN A 101 6.05 -11.91 -6.06
N THR A 102 7.26 -11.97 -6.64
CA THR A 102 8.50 -11.65 -5.90
C THR A 102 8.51 -10.18 -5.49
N ALA A 103 8.14 -9.26 -6.38
CA ALA A 103 8.10 -7.83 -6.07
C ALA A 103 7.06 -7.49 -4.98
N VAL A 104 5.93 -8.19 -4.92
CA VAL A 104 4.94 -8.05 -3.84
C VAL A 104 5.52 -8.52 -2.49
N SER A 105 6.20 -9.66 -2.47
CA SER A 105 6.76 -10.23 -1.23
C SER A 105 8.06 -9.54 -0.78
N GLN A 106 8.80 -8.94 -1.70
CA GLN A 106 10.08 -8.27 -1.48
C GLN A 106 10.16 -6.99 -2.31
N PRO A 107 9.35 -5.97 -1.99
CA PRO A 107 9.31 -4.74 -2.77
C PRO A 107 10.63 -3.97 -2.67
N ARG A 108 11.03 -3.33 -3.77
CA ARG A 108 12.20 -2.45 -3.80
C ARG A 108 11.94 -1.18 -2.99
N GLY A 109 12.97 -0.70 -2.28
CA GLY A 109 12.86 0.50 -1.43
C GLY A 109 12.46 1.75 -2.21
N ASP A 110 13.04 2.00 -3.38
CA ASP A 110 12.69 3.14 -4.24
C ASP A 110 11.24 3.09 -4.76
N CYS A 111 10.69 1.89 -4.94
CA CYS A 111 9.28 1.73 -5.30
C CYS A 111 8.35 2.01 -4.12
N ILE A 112 8.72 1.60 -2.90
CA ILE A 112 8.01 1.96 -1.66
C ILE A 112 8.05 3.48 -1.46
N ASP A 113 9.21 4.12 -1.63
CA ASP A 113 9.35 5.57 -1.52
C ASP A 113 8.42 6.30 -2.51
N ALA A 114 8.34 5.84 -3.76
CA ALA A 114 7.42 6.39 -4.75
C ALA A 114 5.95 6.23 -4.35
N VAL A 115 5.55 5.10 -3.73
CA VAL A 115 4.20 4.91 -3.19
C VAL A 115 3.91 5.89 -2.06
N LEU A 116 4.82 6.01 -1.09
CA LEU A 116 4.64 6.90 0.05
C LEU A 116 4.55 8.37 -0.36
N LEU A 117 5.37 8.78 -1.35
CA LEU A 117 5.30 10.13 -1.92
C LEU A 117 3.95 10.36 -2.61
N GLU A 118 3.48 9.38 -3.39
CA GLU A 118 2.22 9.49 -4.13
C GLU A 118 1.00 9.51 -3.21
N LEU A 119 1.02 8.76 -2.10
CA LEU A 119 -0.02 8.79 -1.07
C LEU A 119 -0.03 10.11 -0.30
N LYS A 120 1.14 10.74 -0.13
CA LYS A 120 1.26 12.05 0.53
C LYS A 120 0.81 13.18 -0.37
N GLU A 121 1.22 13.17 -1.64
CA GLU A 121 0.94 14.22 -2.61
C GLU A 121 0.89 13.61 -4.01
N GLN A 122 -0.30 13.42 -4.53
CA GLN A 122 -0.52 12.74 -5.81
C GLN A 122 -0.05 13.62 -6.98
N ILE A 123 0.85 13.08 -7.82
CA ILE A 123 1.43 13.80 -8.96
C ILE A 123 0.41 14.09 -10.08
N ASN A 124 -0.61 13.22 -10.21
CA ASN A 124 -1.68 13.40 -11.21
C ASN A 124 -2.99 12.75 -10.77
N THR A 125 -4.07 13.51 -10.73
CA THR A 125 -5.40 13.07 -10.30
C THR A 125 -6.35 12.71 -11.44
N GLU A 126 -5.89 12.74 -12.69
CA GLU A 126 -6.76 12.53 -13.87
C GLU A 126 -6.42 11.27 -14.67
N VAL A 127 -5.18 10.77 -14.63
CA VAL A 127 -4.76 9.61 -15.41
C VAL A 127 -5.55 8.36 -15.02
N LEU A 128 -6.08 7.66 -16.01
CA LEU A 128 -6.81 6.40 -15.82
C LEU A 128 -6.24 5.26 -16.68
N TYR A 129 -5.48 5.60 -17.70
CA TYR A 129 -4.89 4.63 -18.63
C TYR A 129 -3.46 5.03 -18.99
N PHE A 130 -2.62 4.03 -19.25
CA PHE A 130 -1.33 4.23 -19.87
C PHE A 130 -1.01 3.10 -20.85
N ASN A 131 -0.15 3.38 -21.83
CA ASN A 131 0.30 2.41 -22.82
C ASN A 131 1.71 2.78 -23.32
N GLY A 132 2.57 1.79 -23.56
CA GLY A 132 3.90 2.00 -24.11
C GLY A 132 3.95 2.21 -25.64
N GLY A 133 2.89 1.85 -26.38
CA GLY A 133 2.86 1.89 -27.87
C GLY A 133 2.18 3.10 -28.48
N GLY A 134 1.72 4.08 -27.68
CA GLY A 134 0.95 5.23 -28.14
C GLY A 134 -0.32 5.43 -27.30
N TYR A 135 -1.09 6.46 -27.62
CA TYR A 135 -2.38 6.67 -26.96
C TYR A 135 -3.37 5.58 -27.38
N PRO A 136 -4.09 4.98 -26.42
CA PRO A 136 -5.14 4.02 -26.75
C PRO A 136 -6.26 4.72 -27.56
N SER A 137 -7.02 3.93 -28.34
CA SER A 137 -8.17 4.44 -29.11
C SER A 137 -9.37 4.85 -28.24
N TYR A 138 -9.32 4.56 -26.96
CA TYR A 138 -10.30 4.93 -25.93
C TYR A 138 -9.65 5.88 -24.91
N GLY A 139 -10.45 6.71 -24.29
CA GLY A 139 -9.99 7.75 -23.37
C GLY A 139 -9.48 9.01 -24.08
N THR A 140 -9.25 10.05 -23.31
CA THR A 140 -8.75 11.35 -23.79
C THR A 140 -7.26 11.43 -23.51
N PRO A 141 -6.39 11.64 -24.53
CA PRO A 141 -4.96 11.85 -24.34
C PRO A 141 -4.67 13.00 -23.37
N LEU A 142 -3.74 12.78 -22.44
CA LEU A 142 -3.27 13.81 -21.50
C LEU A 142 -1.82 14.23 -21.81
N PHE A 143 -0.89 13.31 -21.66
CA PHE A 143 0.55 13.59 -21.88
C PHE A 143 1.33 12.29 -22.14
N LYS A 144 2.56 12.48 -22.61
CA LYS A 144 3.58 11.41 -22.70
C LYS A 144 4.67 11.65 -21.66
N TYR A 145 5.05 10.59 -20.95
CA TYR A 145 6.24 10.58 -20.08
C TYR A 145 7.13 9.38 -20.45
N LYS A 146 8.33 9.65 -20.91
CA LYS A 146 9.29 8.64 -21.43
C LYS A 146 8.60 7.66 -22.38
N ASP A 147 8.48 6.39 -21.99
CA ASP A 147 7.91 5.33 -22.85
C ASP A 147 6.39 5.19 -22.73
N HIS A 148 5.76 5.89 -21.79
CA HIS A 148 4.34 5.79 -21.54
C HIS A 148 3.53 6.99 -22.04
N TYR A 149 2.37 6.68 -22.62
CA TYR A 149 1.34 7.62 -23.07
C TYR A 149 0.15 7.54 -22.12
N PHE A 150 -0.13 8.62 -21.41
CA PHE A 150 -1.17 8.68 -20.37
C PHE A 150 -2.44 9.34 -20.90
N SER A 151 -3.61 8.79 -20.51
CA SER A 151 -4.94 9.28 -20.89
C SER A 151 -5.97 9.10 -19.77
N LYS A 152 -7.12 9.79 -19.87
CA LYS A 152 -8.25 9.63 -18.98
C LYS A 152 -9.51 9.18 -19.68
#